data_cdfff5776d6d0c5fd2ca42e1e0cb565d
#
_entry.id   cdfff5776d6d0c5fd2ca42e1e0cb565d
#
_cell.length_a   1.000
_cell.length_b   1.000
_cell.length_c   1.000
_cell.angle_alpha   90.00
_cell.angle_beta   90.00
_cell.angle_gamma   90.00
#
_symmetry.space_group_name_H-M   'P 1'
#
loop_
_entity.id
_entity.type
_entity.pdbx_description
1 polymer ?
#
loop_
_entity_poly.entity_id
_entity_poly.type
_entity_poly.pdbx_seq_one_letter_code
_entity_poly.pdbx_strand_id
1 'polypeptide(L)'
;GTAPSDYTFGGILGTQQINTRASIYRPGSRITFSGTNTNYSWRTMVTHASGMNARGWAFVVSAGKRWAQEGYFEGTSYDANSFFISLEKKISEKHSLNLTGMYTPKSRAKNSPNTTEVTQLTNAKYNSYWGFQDGKKRNARIKTIEEPTIMLNHYFKINEKANLNSTVMYQFGKIANSNIDYQNANSPDPTYYRKMPSYYSSLYAPDNGEYSGAFTPDYENAEKSKAKFLAHPQIDWTALYRANQNPIFDGNGTISGYEPAKSKYVLYEDQVEDETAVATTNLSAQLSENIFLNAGAAFKKLKSHNSQQLLDLLGGSCFEDIDAFYNGDQSQSDLNNPDRQVGVGDTYGYNYNYFATTLEAFTQFKFTYNKVDFYLAQHFARADYQREGLYKNGIYATNSFGKSEKVVFENFGFKAGFNLKISGKQLVTFNAAHLTKAPSLRNTFANSRLNNSIVNDLESENTSSLDASYIYRSPKLKARLTTYYSLIKNATQISFFYAEGIFDDGAGYLNTDAFVSQTITQLNKKNWGAEFSLEYQLTQTFKT
;
A
#
# COMPACT_ATOMS: atom_id res chain seq x y z
N GLY A 1 -20.88 -3.61 -0.81
CA GLY A 1 -22.00 -3.06 -1.55
C GLY A 1 -22.21 -1.58 -1.34
N THR A 2 -23.12 -1.05 -2.10
CA THR A 2 -23.48 0.38 -2.13
C THR A 2 -24.44 0.83 -1.01
N ALA A 3 -24.77 -0.06 -0.08
CA ALA A 3 -25.67 0.19 1.04
C ALA A 3 -25.33 1.45 1.84
N PRO A 4 -26.32 2.11 2.49
CA PRO A 4 -26.12 3.36 3.21
C PRO A 4 -25.19 3.19 4.43
N SER A 5 -24.45 4.25 4.76
CA SER A 5 -23.62 4.36 5.97
C SER A 5 -24.07 5.56 6.80
N ASP A 6 -23.98 5.44 8.12
CA ASP A 6 -24.37 6.51 9.03
C ASP A 6 -23.29 7.59 9.19
N TYR A 7 -22.05 7.30 8.74
CA TYR A 7 -20.88 8.12 9.05
C TYR A 7 -20.14 8.65 7.82
N THR A 8 -20.43 8.15 6.64
CA THR A 8 -19.80 8.57 5.39
C THR A 8 -20.66 8.18 4.20
N PHE A 9 -20.50 8.90 3.09
CA PHE A 9 -21.11 8.49 1.82
C PHE A 9 -20.60 7.11 1.37
N GLY A 10 -19.31 6.79 1.62
CA GLY A 10 -18.69 5.52 1.27
C GLY A 10 -18.53 5.29 -0.24
N GLY A 11 -17.78 4.26 -0.60
CA GLY A 11 -17.58 3.79 -1.97
C GLY A 11 -18.61 2.75 -2.40
N ILE A 12 -18.29 2.01 -3.47
CA ILE A 12 -19.10 0.88 -3.99
C ILE A 12 -18.76 -0.46 -3.30
N LEU A 13 -17.66 -0.52 -2.55
CA LEU A 13 -17.21 -1.73 -1.83
C LEU A 13 -17.70 -1.80 -0.38
N GLY A 14 -18.50 -0.83 0.04
CA GLY A 14 -18.98 -0.70 1.41
C GLY A 14 -18.09 0.16 2.30
N THR A 15 -18.40 0.19 3.59
CA THR A 15 -17.69 0.95 4.61
C THR A 15 -17.39 0.07 5.81
N GLN A 16 -16.23 0.30 6.43
CA GLN A 16 -15.89 -0.30 7.72
C GLN A 16 -15.79 0.83 8.75
N GLN A 17 -16.48 0.65 9.88
CA GLN A 17 -16.40 1.58 10.99
C GLN A 17 -15.81 0.90 12.21
N ILE A 18 -14.85 1.58 12.84
CA ILE A 18 -14.24 1.17 14.10
C ILE A 18 -14.51 2.26 15.13
N ASN A 19 -15.23 1.91 16.19
CA ASN A 19 -15.50 2.82 17.28
C ASN A 19 -14.45 2.62 18.38
N THR A 20 -13.68 3.68 18.66
CA THR A 20 -12.59 3.69 19.67
C THR A 20 -13.00 4.34 21.00
N ARG A 21 -14.27 4.69 21.18
CA ARG A 21 -14.79 5.33 22.39
C ARG A 21 -14.61 4.43 23.62
N ALA A 22 -13.99 4.95 24.69
CA ALA A 22 -13.59 4.14 25.84
C ALA A 22 -14.77 3.53 26.59
N SER A 23 -15.90 4.23 26.71
CA SER A 23 -17.07 3.80 27.49
C SER A 23 -17.85 2.62 26.87
N ILE A 24 -17.64 2.33 25.58
CA ILE A 24 -18.36 1.20 24.92
C ILE A 24 -17.68 -0.15 25.13
N TYR A 25 -16.42 -0.15 25.58
CA TYR A 25 -15.71 -1.40 25.83
C TYR A 25 -16.24 -2.05 27.11
N ARG A 26 -16.42 -3.37 27.06
CA ARG A 26 -16.80 -4.15 28.25
C ARG A 26 -15.73 -4.02 29.32
N PRO A 27 -16.05 -3.59 30.55
CA PRO A 27 -15.10 -3.49 31.62
C PRO A 27 -14.42 -4.82 31.95
N GLY A 28 -13.15 -4.77 32.31
CA GLY A 28 -12.36 -5.93 32.70
C GLY A 28 -11.04 -6.03 31.95
N SER A 29 -10.25 -7.03 32.32
CA SER A 29 -8.97 -7.35 31.70
C SER A 29 -9.08 -8.58 30.80
N ARG A 30 -8.37 -8.56 29.69
CA ARG A 30 -8.27 -9.68 28.77
C ARG A 30 -6.82 -9.90 28.37
N ILE A 31 -6.36 -11.14 28.49
CA ILE A 31 -5.07 -11.59 27.95
C ILE A 31 -5.37 -12.54 26.80
N THR A 32 -4.68 -12.37 25.71
CA THR A 32 -4.81 -13.22 24.52
C THR A 32 -3.43 -13.73 24.13
N PHE A 33 -3.32 -15.03 23.91
CA PHE A 33 -2.16 -15.66 23.29
C PHE A 33 -2.65 -16.51 22.11
N SER A 34 -1.94 -16.46 21.00
CA SER A 34 -2.29 -17.26 19.83
C SER A 34 -1.07 -17.60 18.99
N GLY A 35 -1.09 -18.79 18.40
CA GLY A 35 -0.15 -19.26 17.38
C GLY A 35 -0.78 -19.28 15.99
N THR A 36 0.02 -19.08 14.97
CA THR A 36 -0.39 -19.15 13.56
C THR A 36 0.80 -19.52 12.67
N ASN A 37 0.55 -20.00 11.48
CA ASN A 37 1.56 -20.34 10.47
C ASN A 37 1.56 -19.39 9.27
N THR A 38 1.15 -18.13 9.47
CA THR A 38 1.10 -17.11 8.42
C THR A 38 2.36 -16.23 8.41
N ASN A 39 2.21 -14.90 8.38
CA ASN A 39 3.33 -13.96 8.40
C ASN A 39 4.08 -13.93 9.74
N TYR A 40 3.40 -14.25 10.84
CA TYR A 40 4.00 -14.35 12.18
C TYR A 40 3.61 -15.69 12.82
N SER A 41 4.38 -16.13 13.81
CA SER A 41 4.17 -17.40 14.51
C SER A 41 3.38 -17.21 15.80
N TRP A 42 3.63 -16.11 16.51
CA TRP A 42 3.09 -15.88 17.85
C TRP A 42 2.50 -14.48 17.99
N ARG A 43 1.45 -14.40 18.78
CA ARG A 43 0.82 -13.14 19.20
C ARG A 43 0.50 -13.21 20.68
N THR A 44 0.85 -12.14 21.41
CA THR A 44 0.33 -11.87 22.75
C THR A 44 -0.32 -10.49 22.78
N MET A 45 -1.36 -10.32 23.55
CA MET A 45 -2.03 -9.03 23.73
C MET A 45 -2.69 -8.98 25.09
N VAL A 46 -2.53 -7.84 25.78
CA VAL A 46 -3.21 -7.52 27.03
C VAL A 46 -4.07 -6.29 26.80
N THR A 47 -5.30 -6.34 27.24
CA THR A 47 -6.25 -5.21 27.17
C THR A 47 -6.94 -5.06 28.52
N HIS A 48 -7.05 -3.82 29.00
CA HIS A 48 -7.84 -3.48 30.17
C HIS A 48 -8.79 -2.33 29.86
N ALA A 49 -10.04 -2.45 30.23
CA ALA A 49 -11.07 -1.42 30.11
C ALA A 49 -11.69 -1.16 31.49
N SER A 50 -11.70 0.10 31.91
CA SER A 50 -12.24 0.49 33.23
C SER A 50 -13.76 0.51 33.32
N GLY A 51 -14.43 0.70 32.16
CA GLY A 51 -15.82 1.17 32.13
C GLY A 51 -15.95 2.62 32.61
N MET A 52 -17.15 3.19 32.54
CA MET A 52 -17.44 4.56 32.99
C MET A 52 -17.61 4.57 34.52
N ASN A 53 -16.82 5.40 35.23
CA ASN A 53 -16.94 5.56 36.66
C ASN A 53 -17.92 6.69 37.05
N ALA A 54 -18.24 6.80 38.33
CA ALA A 54 -19.17 7.81 38.87
C ALA A 54 -18.72 9.28 38.60
N ARG A 55 -17.43 9.49 38.36
CA ARG A 55 -16.87 10.83 38.03
C ARG A 55 -16.89 11.09 36.52
N GLY A 56 -17.48 10.22 35.69
CA GLY A 56 -17.58 10.37 34.26
C GLY A 56 -16.29 10.08 33.47
N TRP A 57 -15.38 9.26 34.02
CA TRP A 57 -14.17 8.83 33.31
C TRP A 57 -14.27 7.36 32.90
N ALA A 58 -13.81 7.07 31.68
CA ALA A 58 -13.57 5.73 31.20
C ALA A 58 -12.22 5.69 30.46
N PHE A 59 -11.50 4.57 30.56
CA PHE A 59 -10.30 4.37 29.78
C PHE A 59 -10.18 2.92 29.31
N VAL A 60 -9.47 2.77 28.20
CA VAL A 60 -9.03 1.48 27.65
C VAL A 60 -7.56 1.58 27.31
N VAL A 61 -6.78 0.61 27.74
CA VAL A 61 -5.39 0.44 27.35
C VAL A 61 -5.18 -0.95 26.79
N SER A 62 -4.41 -1.04 25.71
CA SER A 62 -4.04 -2.33 25.12
C SER A 62 -2.59 -2.28 24.65
N ALA A 63 -1.85 -3.34 24.95
CA ALA A 63 -0.51 -3.57 24.42
C ALA A 63 -0.42 -4.98 23.86
N GLY A 64 0.26 -5.15 22.75
CA GLY A 64 0.43 -6.45 22.12
C GLY A 64 1.72 -6.56 21.33
N LYS A 65 2.15 -7.79 21.14
CA LYS A 65 3.29 -8.15 20.29
C LYS A 65 2.93 -9.29 19.37
N ARG A 66 3.41 -9.20 18.11
CA ARG A 66 3.39 -10.29 17.13
C ARG A 66 4.81 -10.49 16.64
N TRP A 67 5.25 -11.75 16.59
CA TRP A 67 6.62 -12.02 16.17
C TRP A 67 6.77 -13.38 15.49
N ALA A 68 7.80 -13.48 14.66
CA ALA A 68 8.35 -14.71 14.12
C ALA A 68 9.82 -14.49 13.79
N GLN A 69 10.66 -15.46 14.10
CA GLN A 69 12.02 -15.49 13.55
C GLN A 69 11.97 -15.83 12.06
N GLU A 70 11.05 -16.73 11.69
CA GLU A 70 10.71 -17.08 10.33
C GLU A 70 9.21 -17.31 10.21
N GLY A 71 8.57 -16.70 9.20
CA GLY A 71 7.16 -16.89 8.88
C GLY A 71 6.94 -18.11 7.98
N TYR A 72 5.87 -18.10 7.17
CA TYR A 72 5.57 -19.18 6.24
C TYR A 72 6.63 -19.36 5.16
N PHE A 73 7.18 -18.27 4.61
CA PHE A 73 8.26 -18.27 3.62
C PHE A 73 9.62 -18.20 4.31
N GLU A 74 10.62 -18.82 3.70
CA GLU A 74 12.01 -18.84 4.19
C GLU A 74 12.60 -17.43 4.29
N GLY A 75 13.39 -17.17 5.32
CA GLY A 75 14.07 -15.90 5.54
C GLY A 75 13.13 -14.70 5.78
N THR A 76 11.85 -14.94 6.11
CA THR A 76 10.92 -13.87 6.49
C THR A 76 10.80 -13.74 8.00
N SER A 77 11.33 -12.66 8.55
CA SER A 77 11.13 -12.28 9.95
C SER A 77 9.93 -11.34 10.12
N TYR A 78 9.36 -11.31 11.32
CA TYR A 78 8.27 -10.42 11.67
C TYR A 78 8.40 -9.96 13.11
N ASP A 79 8.42 -8.66 13.33
CA ASP A 79 8.31 -8.04 14.66
C ASP A 79 7.36 -6.86 14.59
N ALA A 80 6.31 -6.88 15.42
CA ALA A 80 5.36 -5.79 15.50
C ALA A 80 4.87 -5.64 16.93
N ASN A 81 4.95 -4.43 17.43
CA ASN A 81 4.31 -4.03 18.68
C ASN A 81 3.01 -3.28 18.38
N SER A 82 2.08 -3.24 19.30
CA SER A 82 0.85 -2.47 19.18
C SER A 82 0.48 -1.86 20.50
N PHE A 83 0.25 -0.56 20.50
CA PHE A 83 -0.16 0.22 21.64
C PHE A 83 -1.44 0.98 21.30
N PHE A 84 -2.42 0.88 22.17
CA PHE A 84 -3.69 1.59 22.06
C PHE A 84 -4.08 2.14 23.42
N ILE A 85 -4.47 3.40 23.43
CA ILE A 85 -5.05 4.07 24.58
C ILE A 85 -6.30 4.83 24.13
N SER A 86 -7.37 4.73 24.90
CA SER A 86 -8.55 5.56 24.74
C SER A 86 -8.98 6.07 26.10
N LEU A 87 -9.15 7.37 26.24
CA LEU A 87 -9.54 8.03 27.46
C LEU A 87 -10.77 8.90 27.19
N GLU A 88 -11.85 8.63 27.87
CA GLU A 88 -13.10 9.37 27.75
C GLU A 88 -13.44 10.12 29.03
N LYS A 89 -13.90 11.37 28.86
CA LYS A 89 -14.48 12.20 29.92
C LYS A 89 -15.90 12.61 29.50
N LYS A 90 -16.89 12.12 30.21
CA LYS A 90 -18.24 12.67 30.19
C LYS A 90 -18.25 14.00 30.97
N ILE A 91 -18.38 15.13 30.27
CA ILE A 91 -18.35 16.47 30.87
C ILE A 91 -19.74 16.80 31.42
N SER A 92 -20.79 16.44 30.68
CA SER A 92 -22.17 16.61 31.07
C SER A 92 -23.04 15.51 30.42
N GLU A 93 -24.36 15.55 30.62
CA GLU A 93 -25.27 14.63 29.94
C GLU A 93 -25.31 14.82 28.42
N LYS A 94 -24.88 16.01 27.94
CA LYS A 94 -24.85 16.34 26.52
C LYS A 94 -23.47 16.24 25.88
N HIS A 95 -22.38 16.34 26.64
CA HIS A 95 -21.02 16.46 26.09
C HIS A 95 -20.09 15.40 26.64
N SER A 96 -19.38 14.69 25.76
CA SER A 96 -18.30 13.79 26.09
C SER A 96 -17.11 14.04 25.16
N LEU A 97 -15.89 14.01 25.70
CA LEU A 97 -14.64 14.05 24.94
C LEU A 97 -13.93 12.71 25.05
N ASN A 98 -13.36 12.24 23.95
CA ASN A 98 -12.57 11.01 23.93
C ASN A 98 -11.26 11.23 23.19
N LEU A 99 -10.14 11.07 23.89
CA LEU A 99 -8.79 11.08 23.34
C LEU A 99 -8.37 9.65 23.03
N THR A 100 -7.94 9.38 21.81
CA THR A 100 -7.42 8.08 21.38
C THR A 100 -6.00 8.22 20.87
N GLY A 101 -5.10 7.35 21.30
CA GLY A 101 -3.75 7.19 20.78
C GLY A 101 -3.54 5.78 20.26
N MET A 102 -2.92 5.64 19.09
CA MET A 102 -2.56 4.36 18.46
C MET A 102 -1.14 4.42 17.93
N TYR A 103 -0.35 3.38 18.21
CA TYR A 103 0.97 3.22 17.63
C TYR A 103 1.27 1.75 17.41
N THR A 104 1.56 1.37 16.16
CA THR A 104 1.81 -0.01 15.77
C THR A 104 3.09 -0.16 14.96
N PRO A 105 4.27 0.10 15.59
CA PRO A 105 5.55 -0.08 14.90
C PRO A 105 5.72 -1.54 14.48
N LYS A 106 6.17 -1.70 13.22
CA LYS A 106 6.30 -3.00 12.61
C LYS A 106 7.50 -3.06 11.69
N SER A 107 8.29 -4.14 11.82
CA SER A 107 9.31 -4.54 10.86
C SER A 107 9.00 -5.94 10.35
N ARG A 108 9.00 -6.13 9.04
CA ARG A 108 8.82 -7.44 8.43
C ARG A 108 9.70 -7.62 7.20
N ALA A 109 10.34 -8.76 7.11
CA ALA A 109 10.99 -9.21 5.90
C ALA A 109 9.94 -9.69 4.88
N LYS A 110 10.16 -9.39 3.59
CA LYS A 110 9.28 -9.77 2.48
C LYS A 110 9.72 -11.09 1.84
N ASN A 111 8.78 -11.75 1.20
CA ASN A 111 9.02 -12.86 0.29
C ASN A 111 9.03 -12.39 -1.16
N SER A 112 9.78 -13.11 -2.01
CA SER A 112 9.83 -12.89 -3.44
C SER A 112 8.56 -13.37 -4.17
N PRO A 113 8.14 -12.70 -5.26
CA PRO A 113 7.20 -13.26 -6.21
C PRO A 113 7.96 -14.29 -7.08
N ASN A 114 7.59 -15.57 -6.97
CA ASN A 114 8.25 -16.63 -7.69
C ASN A 114 7.49 -16.99 -8.97
N THR A 115 8.24 -17.22 -10.06
CA THR A 115 7.67 -17.81 -11.29
C THR A 115 7.35 -19.28 -11.08
N THR A 116 6.58 -19.87 -11.97
CA THR A 116 6.33 -21.32 -11.98
C THR A 116 7.64 -22.10 -12.09
N GLU A 117 8.58 -21.66 -12.94
CA GLU A 117 9.90 -22.27 -13.08
C GLU A 117 10.68 -22.29 -11.75
N VAL A 118 10.79 -21.15 -11.07
CA VAL A 118 11.46 -21.05 -9.76
C VAL A 118 10.81 -21.98 -8.73
N THR A 119 9.48 -22.02 -8.71
CA THR A 119 8.74 -22.89 -7.77
C THR A 119 8.97 -24.38 -8.05
N GLN A 120 9.08 -24.77 -9.33
CA GLN A 120 9.38 -26.15 -9.74
C GLN A 120 10.83 -26.57 -9.44
N LEU A 121 11.78 -25.63 -9.55
CA LEU A 121 13.19 -25.87 -9.25
C LEU A 121 13.48 -25.92 -7.74
N THR A 122 12.62 -25.30 -6.93
CA THR A 122 12.81 -25.16 -5.48
C THR A 122 11.62 -25.75 -4.71
N ASN A 123 10.80 -24.90 -4.09
CA ASN A 123 9.59 -25.29 -3.38
C ASN A 123 8.65 -24.07 -3.18
N ALA A 124 7.44 -24.32 -2.68
CA ALA A 124 6.42 -23.28 -2.46
C ALA A 124 6.76 -22.27 -1.35
N LYS A 125 7.77 -22.52 -0.51
CA LYS A 125 8.22 -21.62 0.57
C LYS A 125 9.49 -20.87 0.23
N TYR A 126 10.08 -21.14 -0.92
CA TYR A 126 11.31 -20.51 -1.37
C TYR A 126 11.15 -18.99 -1.47
N ASN A 127 12.23 -18.28 -1.11
CA ASN A 127 12.31 -16.82 -1.13
C ASN A 127 13.73 -16.40 -1.54
N SER A 128 13.86 -15.66 -2.65
CA SER A 128 15.16 -15.20 -3.16
C SER A 128 15.72 -13.98 -2.42
N TYR A 129 14.93 -13.32 -1.56
CA TYR A 129 15.31 -12.02 -0.97
C TYR A 129 16.26 -12.10 0.22
N TRP A 130 16.68 -13.28 0.64
CA TRP A 130 17.57 -13.47 1.77
C TRP A 130 18.80 -14.29 1.41
N GLY A 131 19.80 -14.23 2.26
CA GLY A 131 20.99 -15.07 2.22
C GLY A 131 21.64 -15.12 3.60
N PHE A 132 22.67 -15.96 3.75
CA PHE A 132 23.45 -16.01 4.98
C PHE A 132 24.51 -14.90 4.98
N GLN A 133 24.62 -14.19 6.09
CA GLN A 133 25.71 -13.30 6.44
C GLN A 133 26.17 -13.64 7.85
N ASP A 134 27.42 -14.00 8.02
CA ASP A 134 28.01 -14.40 9.31
C ASP A 134 27.17 -15.47 10.05
N GLY A 135 26.69 -16.46 9.30
CA GLY A 135 25.85 -17.55 9.81
C GLY A 135 24.40 -17.17 10.15
N LYS A 136 23.98 -15.93 9.93
CA LYS A 136 22.60 -15.45 10.17
C LYS A 136 21.89 -15.19 8.87
N LYS A 137 20.57 -15.46 8.85
CA LYS A 137 19.71 -15.09 7.72
C LYS A 137 19.54 -13.57 7.68
N ARG A 138 19.93 -12.93 6.57
CA ARG A 138 19.71 -11.50 6.28
C ARG A 138 18.83 -11.38 5.05
N ASN A 139 17.71 -10.68 5.19
CA ASN A 139 16.81 -10.38 4.08
C ASN A 139 17.06 -8.96 3.59
N ALA A 140 17.16 -8.76 2.27
CA ALA A 140 17.39 -7.46 1.65
C ALA A 140 16.12 -6.61 1.55
N ARG A 141 14.93 -7.22 1.66
CA ARG A 141 13.63 -6.58 1.46
C ARG A 141 12.85 -6.52 2.78
N ILE A 142 13.10 -5.50 3.57
CA ILE A 142 12.41 -5.26 4.84
C ILE A 142 11.43 -4.11 4.68
N LYS A 143 10.21 -4.28 5.16
CA LYS A 143 9.23 -3.19 5.30
C LYS A 143 9.12 -2.79 6.76
N THR A 144 9.40 -1.52 7.04
CA THR A 144 9.21 -0.88 8.35
C THR A 144 8.04 0.09 8.28
N ILE A 145 7.23 0.16 9.34
CA ILE A 145 6.11 1.09 9.49
C ILE A 145 6.16 1.66 10.88
N GLU A 146 6.16 2.99 11.00
CA GLU A 146 6.20 3.75 12.23
C GLU A 146 5.29 4.97 12.11
N GLU A 147 3.97 4.77 12.26
CA GLU A 147 2.94 5.79 12.04
C GLU A 147 2.03 5.93 13.26
N PRO A 148 2.43 6.70 14.30
CA PRO A 148 1.54 7.03 15.41
C PRO A 148 0.36 7.89 14.96
N THR A 149 -0.78 7.67 15.59
CA THR A 149 -2.03 8.40 15.35
C THR A 149 -2.61 8.89 16.68
N ILE A 150 -2.98 10.16 16.72
CA ILE A 150 -3.68 10.79 17.85
C ILE A 150 -5.01 11.35 17.33
N MET A 151 -6.08 11.11 18.08
CA MET A 151 -7.42 11.50 17.68
C MET A 151 -8.21 12.00 18.89
N LEU A 152 -8.83 13.19 18.76
CA LEU A 152 -9.74 13.76 19.73
C LEU A 152 -11.16 13.77 19.14
N ASN A 153 -12.09 13.12 19.83
CA ASN A 153 -13.49 13.05 19.46
C ASN A 153 -14.33 13.84 20.45
N HIS A 154 -15.25 14.63 19.96
CA HIS A 154 -16.29 15.28 20.74
C HIS A 154 -17.66 14.70 20.37
N TYR A 155 -18.34 14.13 21.33
CA TYR A 155 -19.70 13.62 21.19
C TYR A 155 -20.65 14.62 21.83
N PHE A 156 -21.53 15.18 21.02
CA PHE A 156 -22.52 16.16 21.45
C PHE A 156 -23.94 15.66 21.20
N LYS A 157 -24.67 15.39 22.27
CA LYS A 157 -26.09 15.09 22.26
C LYS A 157 -26.86 16.43 22.22
N ILE A 158 -27.25 16.88 21.05
CA ILE A 158 -28.00 18.13 20.85
C ILE A 158 -29.33 18.03 21.59
N ASN A 159 -30.05 16.94 21.36
CA ASN A 159 -31.29 16.54 22.04
C ASN A 159 -31.48 15.01 21.91
N GLU A 160 -32.63 14.47 22.34
CA GLU A 160 -32.91 13.03 22.28
C GLU A 160 -32.97 12.46 20.84
N LYS A 161 -33.17 13.33 19.83
CA LYS A 161 -33.33 12.94 18.41
C LYS A 161 -32.12 13.32 17.55
N ALA A 162 -31.14 14.08 18.09
CA ALA A 162 -30.03 14.58 17.30
C ALA A 162 -28.69 14.51 18.05
N ASN A 163 -27.68 13.95 17.38
CA ASN A 163 -26.32 13.84 17.86
C ASN A 163 -25.35 14.40 16.82
N LEU A 164 -24.31 15.10 17.28
CA LEU A 164 -23.21 15.59 16.48
C LEU A 164 -21.91 14.99 17.01
N ASN A 165 -21.15 14.35 16.14
CA ASN A 165 -19.84 13.81 16.46
C ASN A 165 -18.79 14.56 15.65
N SER A 166 -17.82 15.18 16.31
CA SER A 166 -16.73 15.89 15.65
C SER A 166 -15.39 15.27 16.07
N THR A 167 -14.50 15.11 15.09
CA THR A 167 -13.20 14.46 15.30
C THR A 167 -12.09 15.30 14.69
N VAL A 168 -10.99 15.46 15.41
CA VAL A 168 -9.72 15.93 14.88
C VAL A 168 -8.70 14.81 15.05
N MET A 169 -7.98 14.48 13.99
CA MET A 169 -6.96 13.43 13.96
C MET A 169 -5.67 13.98 13.37
N TYR A 170 -4.55 13.56 13.95
CA TYR A 170 -3.23 13.77 13.39
C TYR A 170 -2.47 12.45 13.38
N GLN A 171 -1.95 12.08 12.21
CA GLN A 171 -1.10 10.92 11.97
C GLN A 171 0.20 11.41 11.35
N PHE A 172 1.32 10.89 11.83
CA PHE A 172 2.64 11.22 11.29
C PHE A 172 3.55 10.01 11.37
N GLY A 173 4.68 10.07 10.65
CA GLY A 173 5.68 9.01 10.70
C GLY A 173 6.06 8.48 9.33
N LYS A 174 6.70 7.31 9.30
CA LYS A 174 7.28 6.79 8.06
C LYS A 174 6.91 5.35 7.75
N ILE A 175 6.89 5.06 6.45
CA ILE A 175 6.91 3.73 5.86
C ILE A 175 8.19 3.62 5.05
N ALA A 176 9.02 2.60 5.34
CA ALA A 176 10.24 2.34 4.60
C ALA A 176 10.25 0.93 3.99
N ASN A 177 10.90 0.79 2.83
CA ASN A 177 11.04 -0.48 2.13
C ASN A 177 12.47 -0.63 1.63
N SER A 178 13.25 -1.53 2.23
CA SER A 178 14.64 -1.75 1.81
C SER A 178 14.77 -2.57 0.53
N ASN A 179 15.88 -2.39 -0.17
CA ASN A 179 16.28 -3.09 -1.37
C ASN A 179 17.80 -2.93 -1.61
N ILE A 180 18.36 -3.77 -2.49
CA ILE A 180 19.73 -3.61 -2.98
C ILE A 180 19.70 -2.79 -4.27
N ASP A 181 20.53 -1.73 -4.31
CA ASP A 181 20.88 -1.01 -5.52
C ASP A 181 22.20 -1.54 -6.06
N TYR A 182 22.31 -1.69 -7.38
CA TYR A 182 23.47 -2.29 -8.03
C TYR A 182 23.89 -1.60 -9.34
N GLN A 183 23.23 -0.46 -9.67
CA GLN A 183 23.54 0.36 -10.88
C GLN A 183 23.84 -0.51 -12.12
N ASN A 184 25.06 -0.39 -12.66
CA ASN A 184 25.55 -1.14 -13.82
C ASN A 184 26.14 -2.53 -13.46
N ALA A 185 26.11 -2.94 -12.18
CA ALA A 185 26.60 -4.26 -11.78
C ALA A 185 25.57 -5.37 -12.07
N ASN A 186 26.01 -6.61 -12.02
CA ASN A 186 25.10 -7.74 -12.22
C ASN A 186 24.03 -7.81 -11.13
N SER A 187 22.78 -8.06 -11.49
CA SER A 187 21.70 -8.22 -10.52
C SER A 187 22.06 -9.22 -9.42
N PRO A 188 21.94 -8.85 -8.13
CA PRO A 188 22.23 -9.75 -7.02
C PRO A 188 21.12 -10.79 -6.79
N ASP A 189 19.93 -10.62 -7.37
CA ASP A 189 18.81 -11.55 -7.22
C ASP A 189 19.14 -12.90 -7.89
N PRO A 190 19.10 -14.03 -7.17
CA PRO A 190 19.32 -15.36 -7.74
C PRO A 190 18.28 -15.71 -8.82
N THR A 191 17.05 -15.17 -8.71
CA THR A 191 15.96 -15.45 -9.65
C THR A 191 15.84 -14.41 -10.77
N TYR A 192 16.87 -13.57 -10.94
CA TYR A 192 16.90 -12.63 -12.07
C TYR A 192 16.80 -13.39 -13.39
N TYR A 193 15.91 -12.97 -14.30
CA TYR A 193 15.52 -13.74 -15.47
C TYR A 193 16.70 -14.20 -16.35
N ARG A 194 17.77 -13.38 -16.52
CA ARG A 194 19.00 -13.76 -17.25
C ARG A 194 19.82 -14.85 -16.56
N LYS A 195 19.51 -15.21 -15.33
CA LYS A 195 20.14 -16.30 -14.58
C LYS A 195 19.31 -17.59 -14.59
N MET A 196 18.12 -17.56 -15.19
CA MET A 196 17.20 -18.69 -15.19
C MET A 196 17.36 -19.56 -16.45
N PRO A 197 17.12 -20.88 -16.37
CA PRO A 197 17.20 -21.79 -17.50
C PRO A 197 16.35 -21.36 -18.69
N SER A 198 15.13 -20.87 -18.43
CA SER A 198 14.19 -20.42 -19.47
C SER A 198 14.74 -19.27 -20.31
N TYR A 199 15.61 -18.43 -19.79
CA TYR A 199 16.27 -17.39 -20.57
C TYR A 199 17.05 -17.99 -21.73
N TYR A 200 17.91 -18.98 -21.46
CA TYR A 200 18.75 -19.61 -22.47
C TYR A 200 17.96 -20.50 -23.43
N SER A 201 16.97 -21.22 -22.94
CA SER A 201 16.10 -22.04 -23.80
C SER A 201 15.14 -21.22 -24.66
N SER A 202 15.00 -19.89 -24.41
CA SER A 202 14.16 -18.96 -25.14
C SER A 202 14.94 -17.99 -26.03
N LEU A 203 16.27 -18.06 -26.04
CA LEU A 203 17.11 -17.18 -26.87
C LEU A 203 17.10 -17.61 -28.35
N TYR A 204 17.12 -16.62 -29.23
CA TYR A 204 17.49 -16.82 -30.63
C TYR A 204 19.01 -16.84 -30.71
N ALA A 205 19.61 -17.96 -31.06
CA ALA A 205 21.03 -17.99 -31.39
C ALA A 205 21.23 -17.43 -32.81
N PRO A 206 22.10 -16.41 -33.01
CA PRO A 206 22.44 -15.99 -34.37
C PRO A 206 23.26 -17.12 -35.01
N ASP A 207 22.80 -17.64 -36.12
CA ASP A 207 23.56 -18.55 -36.95
C ASP A 207 24.57 -17.72 -37.75
N ASN A 208 25.87 -17.87 -37.44
CA ASN A 208 27.01 -17.23 -38.10
C ASN A 208 26.95 -15.70 -38.30
N GLY A 209 26.32 -14.96 -37.38
CA GLY A 209 26.27 -13.49 -37.43
C GLY A 209 25.17 -12.89 -38.32
N GLU A 210 24.38 -13.71 -38.98
CA GLU A 210 23.18 -13.29 -39.69
C GLU A 210 21.93 -13.67 -38.87
N TYR A 211 20.97 -12.75 -38.78
CA TYR A 211 19.66 -13.00 -38.13
C TYR A 211 18.87 -13.96 -39.02
N SER A 212 19.04 -15.27 -38.85
CA SER A 212 18.36 -16.28 -39.65
C SER A 212 16.87 -16.42 -39.29
N GLY A 213 16.40 -15.80 -38.25
CA GLY A 213 15.04 -15.94 -37.72
C GLY A 213 14.72 -17.34 -37.15
N ALA A 214 15.69 -18.26 -37.14
CA ALA A 214 15.52 -19.57 -36.55
C ALA A 214 15.79 -19.54 -35.04
N PHE A 215 14.80 -19.96 -34.28
CA PHE A 215 14.94 -20.15 -32.83
C PHE A 215 15.79 -21.40 -32.55
N THR A 216 16.98 -21.22 -32.00
CA THR A 216 17.83 -22.33 -31.55
C THR A 216 18.04 -22.22 -30.03
N PRO A 217 17.34 -23.01 -29.20
CA PRO A 217 17.51 -23.01 -27.78
C PRO A 217 18.92 -23.43 -27.37
N ASP A 218 19.53 -22.69 -26.43
CA ASP A 218 20.82 -23.03 -25.83
C ASP A 218 20.62 -23.89 -24.59
N TYR A 219 20.38 -25.18 -24.81
CA TYR A 219 20.14 -26.14 -23.72
C TYR A 219 21.38 -26.37 -22.84
N GLU A 220 22.60 -26.21 -23.37
CA GLU A 220 23.83 -26.39 -22.60
C GLU A 220 23.95 -25.30 -21.53
N ASN A 221 23.76 -24.03 -21.90
CA ASN A 221 23.78 -22.92 -20.95
C ASN A 221 22.54 -22.93 -20.05
N ALA A 222 21.40 -23.42 -20.50
CA ALA A 222 20.22 -23.62 -19.65
C ALA A 222 20.50 -24.60 -18.51
N GLU A 223 21.13 -25.78 -18.77
CA GLU A 223 21.50 -26.74 -17.73
C GLU A 223 22.61 -26.20 -16.81
N LYS A 224 23.61 -25.48 -17.33
CA LYS A 224 24.62 -24.80 -16.49
C LYS A 224 23.99 -23.77 -15.56
N SER A 225 23.06 -22.97 -16.08
CA SER A 225 22.31 -21.97 -15.33
C SER A 225 21.48 -22.62 -14.20
N LYS A 226 20.76 -23.70 -14.51
CA LYS A 226 20.01 -24.49 -13.53
C LYS A 226 20.92 -25.04 -12.43
N ALA A 227 22.06 -25.66 -12.78
CA ALA A 227 23.01 -26.19 -11.82
C ALA A 227 23.55 -25.06 -10.91
N LYS A 228 23.90 -23.90 -11.47
CA LYS A 228 24.38 -22.74 -10.72
C LYS A 228 23.30 -22.19 -9.77
N PHE A 229 22.07 -22.07 -10.23
CA PHE A 229 20.95 -21.61 -9.39
C PHE A 229 20.70 -22.57 -8.22
N LEU A 230 20.66 -23.88 -8.47
CA LEU A 230 20.45 -24.89 -7.43
C LEU A 230 21.58 -24.93 -6.41
N ALA A 231 22.82 -24.65 -6.83
CA ALA A 231 23.98 -24.59 -5.92
C ALA A 231 23.97 -23.31 -5.05
N HIS A 232 23.45 -22.18 -5.58
CA HIS A 232 23.44 -20.88 -4.92
C HIS A 232 22.08 -20.19 -5.06
N PRO A 233 21.01 -20.73 -4.43
CA PRO A 233 19.65 -20.22 -4.62
C PRO A 233 19.34 -18.97 -3.77
N GLN A 234 20.29 -18.44 -3.02
CA GLN A 234 20.12 -17.31 -2.11
C GLN A 234 21.05 -16.14 -2.46
N ILE A 235 20.79 -14.96 -1.90
CA ILE A 235 21.70 -13.81 -2.01
C ILE A 235 23.07 -14.18 -1.41
N ASP A 236 24.13 -14.00 -2.18
CA ASP A 236 25.52 -14.15 -1.71
C ASP A 236 26.03 -12.82 -1.15
N TRP A 237 25.72 -12.53 0.11
CA TRP A 237 26.20 -11.33 0.79
C TRP A 237 27.72 -11.17 0.77
N THR A 238 28.46 -12.28 0.89
CA THR A 238 29.93 -12.26 0.87
C THR A 238 30.45 -11.77 -0.48
N ALA A 239 29.84 -12.23 -1.58
CA ALA A 239 30.22 -11.76 -2.92
C ALA A 239 29.88 -10.26 -3.11
N LEU A 240 28.76 -9.76 -2.55
CA LEU A 240 28.41 -8.33 -2.63
C LEU A 240 29.42 -7.47 -1.88
N TYR A 241 29.79 -7.86 -0.65
CA TYR A 241 30.84 -7.17 0.11
C TYR A 241 32.17 -7.18 -0.62
N ARG A 242 32.56 -8.34 -1.19
CA ARG A 242 33.80 -8.49 -1.94
C ARG A 242 33.85 -7.60 -3.20
N ALA A 243 32.72 -7.45 -3.88
CA ALA A 243 32.61 -6.63 -5.08
C ALA A 243 32.81 -5.13 -4.80
N ASN A 244 32.62 -4.68 -3.56
CA ASN A 244 32.79 -3.32 -3.10
C ASN A 244 34.19 -3.01 -2.54
N GLN A 245 35.14 -3.94 -2.69
CA GLN A 245 36.48 -3.84 -2.12
C GLN A 245 37.55 -4.08 -3.17
N ASN A 246 38.69 -3.41 -3.03
CA ASN A 246 39.90 -3.69 -3.81
C ASN A 246 40.78 -4.69 -3.06
N PRO A 247 41.36 -5.68 -3.74
CA PRO A 247 42.32 -6.57 -3.11
C PRO A 247 43.64 -5.83 -2.81
N ILE A 248 44.20 -6.07 -1.63
CA ILE A 248 45.55 -5.65 -1.23
C ILE A 248 46.46 -6.82 -1.46
N PHE A 249 47.53 -6.64 -2.20
CA PHE A 249 48.54 -7.67 -2.49
C PHE A 249 49.78 -7.52 -1.59
N ASP A 250 50.34 -8.62 -1.13
CA ASP A 250 51.61 -8.66 -0.45
C ASP A 250 52.81 -8.56 -1.45
N GLY A 251 54.00 -8.51 -0.93
CA GLY A 251 55.23 -8.45 -1.77
C GLY A 251 55.44 -9.63 -2.71
N ASN A 252 54.69 -10.71 -2.58
CA ASN A 252 54.73 -11.93 -3.39
C ASN A 252 53.57 -12.00 -4.41
N GLY A 253 52.72 -10.97 -4.48
CA GLY A 253 51.56 -10.93 -5.35
C GLY A 253 50.38 -11.76 -4.83
N THR A 254 50.38 -12.17 -3.55
CA THR A 254 49.25 -12.87 -2.90
C THR A 254 48.34 -11.87 -2.24
N ILE A 255 47.02 -12.11 -2.30
CA ILE A 255 46.04 -11.24 -1.62
C ILE A 255 46.25 -11.35 -0.10
N SER A 256 46.68 -10.25 0.53
CA SER A 256 46.90 -10.12 1.97
C SER A 256 45.73 -9.52 2.73
N GLY A 257 44.80 -8.85 2.01
CA GLY A 257 43.64 -8.18 2.58
C GLY A 257 42.76 -7.52 1.53
N TYR A 258 41.83 -6.71 2.00
CA TYR A 258 40.92 -5.93 1.17
C TYR A 258 40.72 -4.53 1.77
N GLU A 259 40.63 -3.53 0.92
CA GLU A 259 40.31 -2.14 1.30
C GLU A 259 38.98 -1.70 0.69
N PRO A 260 38.21 -0.83 1.36
CA PRO A 260 36.98 -0.30 0.82
C PRO A 260 37.22 0.48 -0.48
N ALA A 261 36.46 0.13 -1.54
CA ALA A 261 36.41 0.86 -2.80
C ALA A 261 35.05 1.58 -2.94
N LYS A 262 34.83 2.30 -4.04
CA LYS A 262 33.50 2.81 -4.39
C LYS A 262 32.54 1.64 -4.52
N SER A 263 31.39 1.66 -3.81
CA SER A 263 30.42 0.58 -3.78
C SER A 263 29.78 0.39 -5.15
N LYS A 264 29.68 -0.88 -5.58
CA LYS A 264 28.87 -1.33 -6.71
C LYS A 264 27.47 -1.77 -6.26
N TYR A 265 27.37 -2.24 -5.03
CA TYR A 265 26.16 -2.71 -4.38
C TYR A 265 25.97 -1.96 -3.08
N VAL A 266 24.77 -1.47 -2.84
CA VAL A 266 24.40 -0.85 -1.56
C VAL A 266 23.02 -1.34 -1.12
N LEU A 267 22.78 -1.34 0.18
CA LEU A 267 21.44 -1.50 0.72
C LEU A 267 20.84 -0.10 0.93
N TYR A 268 19.64 0.11 0.43
CA TYR A 268 18.89 1.36 0.60
C TYR A 268 17.46 1.10 1.07
N GLU A 269 16.74 2.14 1.41
CA GLU A 269 15.30 2.10 1.59
C GLU A 269 14.59 3.25 0.85
N ASP A 270 13.48 2.91 0.20
CA ASP A 270 12.48 3.89 -0.22
C ASP A 270 11.68 4.30 1.02
N GLN A 271 11.70 5.61 1.34
CA GLN A 271 10.98 6.19 2.47
C GLN A 271 9.78 7.01 2.01
N VAL A 272 8.70 6.90 2.75
CA VAL A 272 7.52 7.77 2.66
C VAL A 272 7.24 8.27 4.08
N GLU A 273 7.41 9.56 4.29
CA GLU A 273 7.14 10.24 5.56
C GLU A 273 5.88 11.08 5.42
N ASP A 274 4.80 10.63 6.05
CA ASP A 274 3.50 11.25 5.95
C ASP A 274 3.15 12.06 7.20
N GLU A 275 2.62 13.27 6.97
CA GLU A 275 1.94 14.09 7.97
C GLU A 275 0.50 14.32 7.49
N THR A 276 -0.46 13.73 8.20
CA THR A 276 -1.88 13.80 7.84
C THR A 276 -2.69 14.42 8.97
N ALA A 277 -3.34 15.55 8.69
CA ALA A 277 -4.33 16.16 9.57
C ALA A 277 -5.74 15.95 9.00
N VAL A 278 -6.68 15.53 9.83
CA VAL A 278 -8.08 15.29 9.44
C VAL A 278 -9.00 15.96 10.47
N ALA A 279 -10.01 16.67 9.98
CA ALA A 279 -11.13 17.15 10.80
C ALA A 279 -12.44 16.65 10.17
N THR A 280 -13.30 16.05 10.98
CA THR A 280 -14.61 15.57 10.51
C THR A 280 -15.72 15.98 11.46
N THR A 281 -16.92 16.14 10.93
CA THR A 281 -18.12 16.30 11.73
C THR A 281 -19.25 15.51 11.10
N ASN A 282 -20.05 14.81 11.93
CA ASN A 282 -21.15 13.96 11.50
C ASN A 282 -22.38 14.24 12.36
N LEU A 283 -23.45 14.66 11.73
CA LEU A 283 -24.78 14.85 12.30
C LEU A 283 -25.63 13.62 12.01
N SER A 284 -26.27 13.10 13.05
CA SER A 284 -27.31 12.07 12.96
C SER A 284 -28.56 12.62 13.62
N ALA A 285 -29.66 12.76 12.89
CA ALA A 285 -30.89 13.39 13.39
C ALA A 285 -32.14 12.65 12.91
N GLN A 286 -33.03 12.33 13.84
CA GLN A 286 -34.37 11.88 13.56
C GLN A 286 -35.29 13.09 13.34
N LEU A 287 -35.64 13.34 12.08
CA LEU A 287 -36.47 14.50 11.70
C LEU A 287 -37.95 14.25 11.96
N SER A 288 -38.41 13.04 11.78
CA SER A 288 -39.76 12.57 12.10
C SER A 288 -39.73 11.08 12.51
N GLU A 289 -40.86 10.47 12.81
CA GLU A 289 -40.95 9.05 13.13
C GLU A 289 -40.37 8.15 12.02
N ASN A 290 -40.51 8.58 10.76
CA ASN A 290 -40.13 7.81 9.59
C ASN A 290 -38.90 8.33 8.85
N ILE A 291 -38.36 9.49 9.21
CA ILE A 291 -37.29 10.16 8.48
C ILE A 291 -36.06 10.37 9.37
N PHE A 292 -34.94 9.82 8.94
CA PHE A 292 -33.64 9.98 9.58
C PHE A 292 -32.64 10.63 8.64
N LEU A 293 -31.95 11.65 9.12
CA LEU A 293 -30.90 12.39 8.41
C LEU A 293 -29.52 12.00 8.94
N ASN A 294 -28.61 11.63 8.05
CA ASN A 294 -27.19 11.63 8.29
C ASN A 294 -26.54 12.70 7.40
N ALA A 295 -25.72 13.55 7.96
CA ALA A 295 -24.95 14.54 7.21
C ALA A 295 -23.53 14.62 7.78
N GLY A 296 -22.55 14.88 6.94
CA GLY A 296 -21.19 15.00 7.40
C GLY A 296 -20.33 15.84 6.49
N ALA A 297 -19.25 16.36 7.07
CA ALA A 297 -18.19 17.04 6.36
C ALA A 297 -16.84 16.55 6.86
N ALA A 298 -15.85 16.48 5.97
CA ALA A 298 -14.49 16.09 6.27
C ALA A 298 -13.50 17.02 5.55
N PHE A 299 -12.47 17.42 6.26
CA PHE A 299 -11.31 18.12 5.72
C PHE A 299 -10.07 17.27 6.00
N LYS A 300 -9.27 16.99 4.98
CA LYS A 300 -8.01 16.26 5.09
C LYS A 300 -6.89 17.05 4.43
N LYS A 301 -5.75 17.16 5.11
CA LYS A 301 -4.52 17.72 4.58
C LYS A 301 -3.40 16.72 4.76
N LEU A 302 -2.70 16.40 3.67
CA LEU A 302 -1.55 15.52 3.63
C LEU A 302 -0.34 16.29 3.13
N LYS A 303 0.80 16.13 3.84
CA LYS A 303 2.14 16.36 3.32
C LYS A 303 2.87 15.02 3.37
N SER A 304 3.42 14.58 2.25
CA SER A 304 4.13 13.31 2.12
C SER A 304 5.52 13.58 1.54
N HIS A 305 6.57 13.37 2.33
CA HIS A 305 7.96 13.44 1.88
C HIS A 305 8.39 12.06 1.39
N ASN A 306 8.90 11.99 0.17
CA ASN A 306 9.28 10.74 -0.48
C ASN A 306 10.74 10.84 -0.90
N SER A 307 11.56 9.90 -0.42
CA SER A 307 13.00 9.89 -0.64
C SER A 307 13.57 8.48 -0.69
N GLN A 308 14.79 8.36 -1.16
CA GLN A 308 15.60 7.15 -1.11
C GLN A 308 16.80 7.41 -0.18
N GLN A 309 16.99 6.55 0.82
CA GLN A 309 18.07 6.70 1.81
C GLN A 309 19.02 5.51 1.76
N LEU A 310 20.32 5.77 1.80
CA LEU A 310 21.36 4.75 1.84
C LEU A 310 21.49 4.17 3.25
N LEU A 311 21.33 2.84 3.39
CA LEU A 311 21.38 2.12 4.67
C LEU A 311 22.74 1.47 4.95
N ASP A 312 23.38 0.88 3.94
CA ASP A 312 24.62 0.11 4.11
C ASP A 312 25.43 0.13 2.81
N LEU A 313 26.69 0.52 2.88
CA LEU A 313 27.63 0.53 1.77
C LEU A 313 28.16 -0.87 1.40
N LEU A 314 27.77 -1.91 2.15
CA LEU A 314 28.19 -3.29 1.97
C LEU A 314 29.72 -3.43 1.85
N GLY A 315 30.46 -2.75 2.74
CA GLY A 315 31.91 -2.81 2.83
C GLY A 315 32.67 -1.86 1.89
N GLY A 316 31.98 -1.02 1.15
CA GLY A 316 32.59 0.05 0.35
C GLY A 316 32.80 1.35 1.11
N SER A 317 33.40 2.35 0.47
CA SER A 317 33.72 3.66 1.04
C SER A 317 32.64 4.72 0.79
N CYS A 318 32.00 4.69 -0.37
CA CYS A 318 30.97 5.61 -0.82
C CYS A 318 30.16 4.99 -1.96
N PHE A 319 29.05 5.62 -2.32
CA PHE A 319 28.23 5.27 -3.49
C PHE A 319 28.00 6.52 -4.35
N GLU A 320 27.94 6.37 -5.64
CA GLU A 320 27.74 7.48 -6.58
C GLU A 320 26.25 7.74 -6.81
N ASP A 321 25.82 8.99 -6.66
CA ASP A 321 24.42 9.36 -6.80
C ASP A 321 24.07 9.69 -8.26
N ILE A 322 23.98 8.64 -9.07
CA ILE A 322 23.67 8.74 -10.51
C ILE A 322 22.59 7.75 -10.94
N ASP A 323 21.89 8.07 -12.02
CA ASP A 323 21.11 7.13 -12.81
C ASP A 323 22.03 6.46 -13.83
N ALA A 324 22.29 5.18 -13.63
CA ALA A 324 23.24 4.41 -14.43
C ALA A 324 22.79 4.12 -15.89
N PHE A 325 21.55 4.45 -16.25
CA PHE A 325 21.05 4.35 -17.64
C PHE A 325 21.48 5.52 -18.52
N TYR A 326 22.06 6.58 -17.94
CA TYR A 326 22.43 7.82 -18.63
C TYR A 326 23.88 8.21 -18.36
N ASN A 327 24.39 9.19 -19.11
CA ASN A 327 25.76 9.68 -18.98
C ASN A 327 25.80 11.21 -18.79
N GLY A 328 26.89 11.71 -18.21
CA GLY A 328 27.12 13.14 -17.98
C GLY A 328 26.02 13.79 -17.14
N ASP A 329 25.59 14.99 -17.51
CA ASP A 329 24.55 15.73 -16.78
C ASP A 329 23.23 14.97 -16.68
N GLN A 330 22.88 14.15 -17.67
CA GLN A 330 21.64 13.37 -17.69
C GLN A 330 21.63 12.28 -16.62
N SER A 331 22.79 11.76 -16.22
CA SER A 331 22.89 10.76 -15.17
C SER A 331 22.71 11.33 -13.76
N GLN A 332 22.82 12.65 -13.58
CA GLN A 332 22.80 13.26 -12.25
C GLN A 332 21.40 13.18 -11.62
N SER A 333 21.33 12.65 -10.40
CA SER A 333 20.09 12.68 -9.60
C SER A 333 19.72 14.11 -9.19
N ASP A 334 20.73 14.95 -8.94
CA ASP A 334 20.56 16.38 -8.60
C ASP A 334 21.63 17.27 -9.24
N LEU A 335 21.28 17.96 -10.31
CA LEU A 335 22.16 18.94 -10.98
C LEU A 335 22.58 20.14 -10.11
N ASN A 336 21.90 20.38 -8.98
CA ASN A 336 22.34 21.41 -8.03
C ASN A 336 23.55 20.93 -7.20
N ASN A 337 23.77 19.62 -7.14
CA ASN A 337 24.87 18.97 -6.46
C ASN A 337 25.41 17.82 -7.34
N PRO A 338 26.10 18.14 -8.47
CA PRO A 338 26.55 17.11 -9.40
C PRO A 338 27.69 16.26 -8.81
N ASP A 339 27.89 15.07 -9.37
CA ASP A 339 28.95 14.11 -9.01
C ASP A 339 29.01 13.76 -7.52
N ARG A 340 27.83 13.78 -6.89
CA ARG A 340 27.72 13.56 -5.45
C ARG A 340 28.05 12.11 -5.09
N GLN A 341 28.93 11.94 -4.12
CA GLN A 341 29.20 10.67 -3.44
C GLN A 341 28.46 10.65 -2.11
N VAL A 342 27.72 9.59 -1.87
CA VAL A 342 26.84 9.45 -0.69
C VAL A 342 27.33 8.35 0.22
N GLY A 343 27.10 8.54 1.52
CA GLY A 343 27.38 7.63 2.61
C GLY A 343 26.10 7.12 3.29
N VAL A 344 26.28 6.30 4.31
CA VAL A 344 25.18 5.76 5.10
C VAL A 344 24.39 6.90 5.76
N GLY A 345 23.07 6.91 5.58
CA GLY A 345 22.15 7.92 6.08
C GLY A 345 21.84 9.04 5.11
N ASP A 346 22.60 9.17 4.01
CA ASP A 346 22.34 10.19 3.00
C ASP A 346 21.12 9.84 2.14
N THR A 347 20.41 10.89 1.72
CA THR A 347 19.36 10.80 0.70
C THR A 347 19.99 10.87 -0.68
N TYR A 348 19.57 9.99 -1.62
CA TYR A 348 20.07 9.93 -2.99
C TYR A 348 18.98 9.48 -3.97
N GLY A 349 19.27 9.46 -5.26
CA GLY A 349 18.36 8.99 -6.31
C GLY A 349 17.18 9.92 -6.54
N TYR A 350 16.27 10.02 -5.59
CA TYR A 350 15.12 10.93 -5.69
C TYR A 350 14.76 11.54 -4.34
N ASN A 351 14.18 12.77 -4.39
CA ASN A 351 13.73 13.50 -3.23
C ASN A 351 12.60 14.48 -3.61
N TYR A 352 11.38 14.27 -3.09
CA TYR A 352 10.24 15.13 -3.41
C TYR A 352 9.15 15.09 -2.34
N ASN A 353 8.31 16.12 -2.33
CA ASN A 353 7.10 16.20 -1.51
C ASN A 353 5.85 16.07 -2.36
N TYR A 354 4.80 15.48 -1.77
CA TYR A 354 3.42 15.64 -2.18
C TYR A 354 2.65 16.49 -1.19
N PHE A 355 1.76 17.30 -1.72
CA PHE A 355 0.73 18.00 -0.95
C PHE A 355 -0.63 17.63 -1.51
N ALA A 356 -1.53 17.21 -0.62
CA ALA A 356 -2.91 16.94 -0.99
C ALA A 356 -3.87 17.56 0.04
N THR A 357 -4.90 18.22 -0.44
CA THR A 357 -5.99 18.72 0.39
C THR A 357 -7.29 18.16 -0.15
N THR A 358 -8.14 17.62 0.72
CA THR A 358 -9.45 17.09 0.36
C THR A 358 -10.51 17.71 1.24
N LEU A 359 -11.58 18.20 0.64
CA LEU A 359 -12.80 18.65 1.30
C LEU A 359 -13.94 17.78 0.81
N GLU A 360 -14.70 17.19 1.73
CA GLU A 360 -15.83 16.32 1.41
C GLU A 360 -17.06 16.73 2.23
N ALA A 361 -18.23 16.60 1.64
CA ALA A 361 -19.50 16.74 2.35
C ALA A 361 -20.53 15.75 1.80
N PHE A 362 -21.37 15.22 2.66
CA PHE A 362 -22.47 14.35 2.24
C PHE A 362 -23.73 14.62 3.06
N THR A 363 -24.88 14.29 2.45
CA THR A 363 -26.15 14.17 3.14
C THR A 363 -26.84 12.88 2.71
N GLN A 364 -27.55 12.27 3.64
CA GLN A 364 -28.28 11.03 3.42
C GLN A 364 -29.59 11.06 4.21
N PHE A 365 -30.69 10.85 3.52
CA PHE A 365 -32.00 10.67 4.11
C PHE A 365 -32.39 9.19 4.05
N LYS A 366 -32.83 8.65 5.17
CA LYS A 366 -33.39 7.31 5.30
C LYS A 366 -34.86 7.44 5.65
N PHE A 367 -35.69 6.71 4.94
CA PHE A 367 -37.13 6.66 5.10
C PHE A 367 -37.52 5.23 5.50
N THR A 368 -38.22 5.09 6.62
CA THR A 368 -38.61 3.80 7.17
C THR A 368 -40.12 3.68 7.27
N TYR A 369 -40.70 2.74 6.52
CA TYR A 369 -42.13 2.46 6.51
C TYR A 369 -42.38 0.95 6.70
N ASN A 370 -43.63 0.57 6.95
CA ASN A 370 -44.00 -0.81 7.25
C ASN A 370 -43.52 -1.80 6.19
N LYS A 371 -43.76 -1.50 4.90
CA LYS A 371 -43.43 -2.42 3.78
C LYS A 371 -42.14 -2.07 3.05
N VAL A 372 -41.65 -0.86 3.16
CA VAL A 372 -40.48 -0.41 2.42
C VAL A 372 -39.66 0.57 3.24
N ASP A 373 -38.35 0.35 3.28
CA ASP A 373 -37.36 1.35 3.68
C ASP A 373 -36.63 1.78 2.42
N PHE A 374 -36.32 3.08 2.28
CA PHE A 374 -35.48 3.54 1.19
C PHE A 374 -34.58 4.67 1.65
N TYR A 375 -33.54 4.95 0.88
CA TYR A 375 -32.63 6.04 1.16
C TYR A 375 -32.21 6.76 -0.12
N LEU A 376 -31.85 8.03 0.08
CA LEU A 376 -31.25 8.89 -0.93
C LEU A 376 -30.02 9.56 -0.29
N ALA A 377 -28.90 9.53 -0.99
CA ALA A 377 -27.67 10.16 -0.52
C ALA A 377 -26.99 10.93 -1.63
N GLN A 378 -26.37 12.05 -1.29
CA GLN A 378 -25.56 12.87 -2.17
C GLN A 378 -24.23 13.21 -1.51
N HIS A 379 -23.22 13.44 -2.34
CA HIS A 379 -21.85 13.70 -1.92
C HIS A 379 -21.21 14.70 -2.86
N PHE A 380 -20.38 15.57 -2.28
CA PHE A 380 -19.46 16.45 -2.98
C PHE A 380 -18.07 16.26 -2.40
N ALA A 381 -17.05 16.22 -3.26
CA ALA A 381 -15.66 16.22 -2.85
C ALA A 381 -14.82 17.11 -3.76
N ARG A 382 -13.91 17.87 -3.17
CA ARG A 382 -12.87 18.61 -3.87
C ARG A 382 -11.52 18.12 -3.40
N ALA A 383 -10.64 17.74 -4.32
CA ALA A 383 -9.28 17.31 -4.04
C ALA A 383 -8.29 18.19 -4.81
N ASP A 384 -7.30 18.72 -4.11
CA ASP A 384 -6.19 19.49 -4.67
C ASP A 384 -4.89 18.72 -4.49
N TYR A 385 -4.11 18.54 -5.55
CA TYR A 385 -2.82 17.85 -5.53
C TYR A 385 -1.70 18.70 -6.09
N GLN A 386 -0.53 18.62 -5.49
CA GLN A 386 0.68 19.29 -5.95
C GLN A 386 1.91 18.44 -5.60
N ARG A 387 2.89 18.36 -6.50
CA ARG A 387 4.22 17.81 -6.24
C ARG A 387 5.24 18.93 -6.08
N GLU A 388 6.26 18.72 -5.27
CA GLU A 388 7.42 19.60 -5.15
C GLU A 388 8.69 18.75 -5.23
N GLY A 389 9.46 18.89 -6.30
CA GLY A 389 10.76 18.26 -6.44
C GLY A 389 11.82 19.01 -5.62
N LEU A 390 12.57 18.25 -4.81
CA LEU A 390 13.68 18.79 -4.02
C LEU A 390 15.03 18.57 -4.71
N TYR A 391 15.09 17.68 -5.71
CA TYR A 391 16.24 17.47 -6.59
C TYR A 391 15.95 17.97 -8.00
N LYS A 392 16.98 18.52 -8.65
CA LYS A 392 16.97 18.89 -10.06
C LYS A 392 17.52 17.74 -10.89
N ASN A 393 16.64 16.85 -11.34
CA ASN A 393 17.01 15.65 -12.08
C ASN A 393 17.65 15.96 -13.44
N GLY A 394 18.69 15.25 -13.82
CA GLY A 394 19.47 15.49 -15.03
C GLY A 394 18.68 15.34 -16.32
N ILE A 395 17.81 14.33 -16.42
CA ILE A 395 16.98 14.09 -17.61
C ILE A 395 15.88 15.15 -17.71
N TYR A 396 15.34 15.61 -16.57
CA TYR A 396 14.22 16.55 -16.48
C TYR A 396 14.65 17.88 -15.86
N ALA A 397 15.80 18.42 -16.28
CA ALA A 397 16.44 19.61 -15.71
C ALA A 397 15.52 20.84 -15.60
N THR A 398 14.54 20.98 -16.50
CA THR A 398 13.58 22.11 -16.54
C THR A 398 12.25 21.82 -15.86
N ASN A 399 11.96 20.56 -15.51
CA ASN A 399 10.64 20.13 -15.01
C ASN A 399 10.72 19.13 -13.85
N SER A 400 11.74 19.22 -13.00
CA SER A 400 11.90 18.30 -11.86
C SER A 400 11.98 19.00 -10.52
N PHE A 401 12.60 20.19 -10.47
CA PHE A 401 12.83 20.97 -9.26
C PHE A 401 11.70 21.97 -8.98
N GLY A 402 11.38 22.18 -7.69
CA GLY A 402 10.34 23.09 -7.26
C GLY A 402 8.92 22.52 -7.43
N LYS A 403 7.92 23.39 -7.30
CA LYS A 403 6.50 23.01 -7.29
C LYS A 403 5.95 22.80 -8.70
N SER A 404 5.20 21.74 -8.87
CA SER A 404 4.36 21.51 -10.05
C SER A 404 3.19 22.49 -10.10
N GLU A 405 2.48 22.51 -11.21
CA GLU A 405 1.12 23.04 -11.23
C GLU A 405 0.23 22.30 -10.21
N LYS A 406 -0.78 23.00 -9.72
CA LYS A 406 -1.77 22.44 -8.81
C LYS A 406 -2.92 21.85 -9.61
N VAL A 407 -3.20 20.56 -9.38
CA VAL A 407 -4.33 19.87 -10.01
C VAL A 407 -5.50 19.85 -9.07
N VAL A 408 -6.69 20.24 -9.58
CA VAL A 408 -7.93 20.31 -8.81
C VAL A 408 -8.97 19.40 -9.43
N PHE A 409 -9.63 18.61 -8.60
CA PHE A 409 -10.73 17.74 -8.99
C PHE A 409 -11.97 18.08 -8.16
N GLU A 410 -13.10 18.25 -8.83
CA GLU A 410 -14.41 18.37 -8.19
C GLU A 410 -15.25 17.16 -8.55
N ASN A 411 -15.79 16.50 -7.54
CA ASN A 411 -16.42 15.21 -7.66
C ASN A 411 -17.79 15.21 -6.98
N PHE A 412 -18.72 14.49 -7.59
CA PHE A 412 -20.08 14.35 -7.10
C PHE A 412 -20.47 12.89 -7.00
N GLY A 413 -21.37 12.59 -6.09
CA GLY A 413 -21.88 11.24 -5.90
C GLY A 413 -23.34 11.24 -5.51
N PHE A 414 -24.07 10.23 -6.05
CA PHE A 414 -25.46 9.98 -5.71
C PHE A 414 -25.63 8.50 -5.42
N LYS A 415 -26.37 8.19 -4.37
CA LYS A 415 -26.79 6.83 -4.02
C LYS A 415 -28.26 6.81 -3.70
N ALA A 416 -28.90 5.71 -4.11
CA ALA A 416 -30.28 5.41 -3.76
C ALA A 416 -30.44 3.92 -3.58
N GLY A 417 -31.40 3.52 -2.76
CA GLY A 417 -31.73 2.12 -2.62
C GLY A 417 -32.98 1.92 -1.79
N PHE A 418 -33.50 0.70 -1.82
CA PHE A 418 -34.66 0.33 -1.04
C PHE A 418 -34.57 -1.09 -0.52
N ASN A 419 -35.30 -1.35 0.55
CA ASN A 419 -35.54 -2.66 1.13
C ASN A 419 -37.06 -2.92 1.12
N LEU A 420 -37.52 -3.80 0.26
CA LEU A 420 -38.93 -4.21 0.19
C LEU A 420 -39.16 -5.42 1.10
N LYS A 421 -39.96 -5.23 2.14
CA LYS A 421 -40.35 -6.26 3.12
C LYS A 421 -41.59 -7.01 2.59
N ILE A 422 -41.36 -8.06 1.77
CA ILE A 422 -42.45 -8.85 1.16
C ILE A 422 -43.24 -9.58 2.26
N SER A 423 -42.53 -10.15 3.25
CA SER A 423 -43.10 -10.80 4.41
C SER A 423 -42.12 -10.75 5.58
N GLY A 424 -42.50 -11.28 6.76
CA GLY A 424 -41.56 -11.40 7.89
C GLY A 424 -40.35 -12.32 7.61
N LYS A 425 -40.36 -13.06 6.49
CA LYS A 425 -39.29 -13.99 6.11
C LYS A 425 -38.57 -13.59 4.82
N GLN A 426 -39.15 -12.69 4.02
CA GLN A 426 -38.66 -12.36 2.66
C GLN A 426 -38.42 -10.89 2.51
N LEU A 427 -37.23 -10.56 2.04
CA LEU A 427 -36.76 -9.19 1.82
C LEU A 427 -36.09 -9.11 0.45
N VAL A 428 -36.41 -8.07 -0.33
CA VAL A 428 -35.68 -7.70 -1.53
C VAL A 428 -34.97 -6.40 -1.25
N THR A 429 -33.67 -6.34 -1.53
CA THR A 429 -32.88 -5.11 -1.43
C THR A 429 -32.37 -4.72 -2.80
N PHE A 430 -32.35 -3.43 -3.08
CA PHE A 430 -31.79 -2.86 -4.30
C PHE A 430 -30.99 -1.62 -3.93
N ASN A 431 -29.79 -1.48 -4.50
CA ASN A 431 -28.98 -0.29 -4.35
C ASN A 431 -28.40 0.13 -5.70
N ALA A 432 -28.31 1.43 -5.89
CA ALA A 432 -27.68 2.07 -7.04
C ALA A 432 -26.75 3.18 -6.56
N ALA A 433 -25.61 3.33 -7.24
CA ALA A 433 -24.66 4.40 -6.99
C ALA A 433 -24.11 4.93 -8.31
N HIS A 434 -23.94 6.24 -8.39
CA HIS A 434 -23.18 6.91 -9.42
C HIS A 434 -22.32 7.98 -8.77
N LEU A 435 -20.99 7.89 -8.98
CA LEU A 435 -20.05 8.82 -8.36
C LEU A 435 -18.83 9.05 -9.24
N THR A 436 -18.28 10.25 -9.15
CA THR A 436 -16.96 10.57 -9.65
C THR A 436 -15.95 10.57 -8.49
N LYS A 437 -14.69 10.30 -8.78
CA LYS A 437 -13.61 10.24 -7.81
C LYS A 437 -12.32 10.72 -8.43
N ALA A 438 -11.57 11.59 -7.73
CA ALA A 438 -10.24 12.00 -8.15
C ALA A 438 -9.31 10.78 -8.32
N PRO A 439 -8.44 10.77 -9.34
CA PRO A 439 -7.36 9.81 -9.44
C PRO A 439 -6.50 9.79 -8.17
N SER A 440 -5.82 8.69 -7.90
CA SER A 440 -4.87 8.65 -6.78
C SER A 440 -3.68 9.58 -7.04
N LEU A 441 -3.02 10.09 -6.00
CA LEU A 441 -1.76 10.86 -6.13
C LEU A 441 -0.74 10.14 -7.02
N ARG A 442 -0.60 8.81 -6.85
CA ARG A 442 0.31 7.99 -7.65
C ARG A 442 -0.02 8.00 -9.14
N ASN A 443 -1.30 8.10 -9.51
CA ASN A 443 -1.76 8.11 -10.90
C ASN A 443 -1.98 9.52 -11.46
N THR A 444 -1.63 10.57 -10.70
CA THR A 444 -1.72 11.96 -11.13
C THR A 444 -0.45 12.45 -11.80
N PHE A 445 0.71 12.01 -11.31
CA PHE A 445 2.01 12.42 -11.83
C PHE A 445 2.65 11.25 -12.60
N ALA A 446 3.08 11.51 -13.83
CA ALA A 446 3.56 10.46 -14.76
C ALA A 446 4.77 9.70 -14.21
N ASN A 447 5.73 10.41 -13.63
CA ASN A 447 6.88 9.83 -12.92
C ASN A 447 7.33 10.73 -11.77
N SER A 448 6.71 10.55 -10.62
CA SER A 448 6.94 11.40 -9.44
C SER A 448 8.36 11.36 -8.89
N ARG A 449 9.11 10.31 -9.14
CA ARG A 449 10.52 10.23 -8.70
C ARG A 449 11.40 11.20 -9.48
N LEU A 450 11.09 11.44 -10.75
CA LEU A 450 11.97 12.16 -11.67
C LEU A 450 11.47 13.55 -12.07
N ASN A 451 10.13 13.77 -12.17
CA ASN A 451 9.62 15.02 -12.74
C ASN A 451 8.26 15.47 -12.17
N ASN A 452 7.86 16.69 -12.53
CA ASN A 452 6.61 17.35 -12.16
C ASN A 452 5.46 17.11 -13.17
N SER A 453 5.67 16.27 -14.19
CA SER A 453 4.69 16.09 -15.27
C SER A 453 3.41 15.46 -14.75
N ILE A 454 2.31 16.15 -14.98
CA ILE A 454 0.97 15.63 -14.74
C ILE A 454 0.60 14.71 -15.92
N VAL A 455 -0.13 13.65 -15.65
CA VAL A 455 -0.63 12.73 -16.68
C VAL A 455 -1.52 13.50 -17.65
N ASN A 456 -1.27 13.35 -18.96
CA ASN A 456 -2.09 13.96 -19.99
C ASN A 456 -3.52 13.39 -19.96
N ASP A 457 -4.51 14.22 -20.28
CA ASP A 457 -5.93 13.86 -20.32
C ASP A 457 -6.43 13.20 -19.03
N LEU A 458 -5.90 13.67 -17.88
CA LEU A 458 -6.25 13.16 -16.57
C LEU A 458 -7.64 13.63 -16.15
N GLU A 459 -8.55 12.70 -15.99
CA GLU A 459 -9.93 12.94 -15.57
C GLU A 459 -10.27 12.22 -14.26
N SER A 460 -11.32 12.65 -13.59
CA SER A 460 -11.92 11.90 -12.49
C SER A 460 -12.50 10.58 -12.97
N GLU A 461 -12.24 9.51 -12.22
CA GLU A 461 -12.87 8.21 -12.44
C GLU A 461 -14.38 8.32 -12.27
N ASN A 462 -15.14 7.75 -13.19
CA ASN A 462 -16.61 7.74 -13.16
C ASN A 462 -17.08 6.31 -12.87
N THR A 463 -17.73 6.13 -11.72
CA THR A 463 -18.15 4.81 -11.23
C THR A 463 -19.68 4.74 -11.14
N SER A 464 -20.27 3.76 -11.81
CA SER A 464 -21.67 3.38 -11.66
C SER A 464 -21.78 1.97 -11.12
N SER A 465 -22.63 1.73 -10.14
CA SER A 465 -22.80 0.40 -9.54
C SER A 465 -24.26 0.16 -9.19
N LEU A 466 -24.70 -1.09 -9.42
CA LEU A 466 -26.01 -1.60 -9.06
C LEU A 466 -25.83 -2.91 -8.31
N ASP A 467 -26.59 -3.13 -7.26
CA ASP A 467 -26.73 -4.44 -6.61
C ASP A 467 -28.19 -4.72 -6.23
N ALA A 468 -28.57 -5.99 -6.34
CA ALA A 468 -29.88 -6.49 -5.93
C ALA A 468 -29.70 -7.79 -5.15
N SER A 469 -30.44 -7.93 -4.04
CA SER A 469 -30.41 -9.15 -3.24
C SER A 469 -31.84 -9.61 -2.91
N TYR A 470 -32.07 -10.90 -3.04
CA TYR A 470 -33.20 -11.57 -2.42
C TYR A 470 -32.73 -12.30 -1.16
N ILE A 471 -33.39 -12.04 -0.05
CA ILE A 471 -33.02 -12.57 1.26
C ILE A 471 -34.23 -13.31 1.83
N TYR A 472 -34.05 -14.60 2.13
CA TYR A 472 -34.99 -15.42 2.87
C TYR A 472 -34.44 -15.72 4.26
N ARG A 473 -35.26 -15.51 5.30
CA ARG A 473 -34.92 -15.80 6.70
C ARG A 473 -36.03 -16.51 7.39
N SER A 474 -35.74 -17.71 7.89
CA SER A 474 -36.61 -18.46 8.81
C SER A 474 -35.78 -18.94 9.99
N PRO A 475 -36.38 -19.49 11.05
CA PRO A 475 -35.62 -20.01 12.20
C PRO A 475 -34.55 -21.05 11.83
N LYS A 476 -34.83 -21.88 10.80
CA LYS A 476 -33.90 -22.95 10.38
C LYS A 476 -33.12 -22.66 9.12
N LEU A 477 -33.60 -21.76 8.26
CA LEU A 477 -33.00 -21.53 6.94
C LEU A 477 -32.83 -20.04 6.70
N LYS A 478 -31.57 -19.64 6.35
CA LYS A 478 -31.28 -18.32 5.81
C LYS A 478 -30.65 -18.52 4.44
N ALA A 479 -31.18 -17.87 3.44
CA ALA A 479 -30.65 -17.88 2.09
C ALA A 479 -30.52 -16.43 1.57
N ARG A 480 -29.50 -16.16 0.82
CA ARG A 480 -29.28 -14.88 0.14
C ARG A 480 -28.75 -15.12 -1.25
N LEU A 481 -29.40 -14.55 -2.24
CA LEU A 481 -28.91 -14.42 -3.60
C LEU A 481 -28.67 -12.95 -3.86
N THR A 482 -27.45 -12.59 -4.26
CA THR A 482 -27.08 -11.22 -4.61
C THR A 482 -26.54 -11.21 -6.04
N THR A 483 -26.98 -10.26 -6.84
CA THR A 483 -26.39 -9.95 -8.14
C THR A 483 -25.84 -8.52 -8.12
N TYR A 484 -24.74 -8.29 -8.83
CA TYR A 484 -24.14 -6.95 -8.90
C TYR A 484 -23.56 -6.66 -10.29
N TYR A 485 -23.53 -5.39 -10.62
CA TYR A 485 -22.86 -4.85 -11.79
C TYR A 485 -22.18 -3.53 -11.43
N SER A 486 -20.92 -3.37 -11.83
CA SER A 486 -20.17 -2.12 -11.64
C SER A 486 -19.38 -1.78 -12.89
N LEU A 487 -19.47 -0.52 -13.30
CA LEU A 487 -18.75 0.07 -14.42
C LEU A 487 -17.90 1.23 -13.90
N ILE A 488 -16.59 1.14 -14.09
CA ILE A 488 -15.64 2.23 -13.80
C ILE A 488 -15.13 2.71 -15.15
N LYS A 489 -15.26 3.99 -15.45
CA LYS A 489 -14.74 4.66 -16.64
C LYS A 489 -13.67 5.67 -16.25
N ASN A 490 -12.84 6.05 -17.21
CA ASN A 490 -11.79 7.05 -17.07
C ASN A 490 -10.76 6.71 -15.97
N ALA A 491 -10.56 5.41 -15.67
CA ALA A 491 -9.51 5.02 -14.75
C ALA A 491 -8.13 5.24 -15.38
N THR A 492 -7.19 5.72 -14.57
CA THR A 492 -5.79 5.93 -14.96
C THR A 492 -4.91 4.91 -14.26
N GLN A 493 -4.00 4.31 -15.00
CA GLN A 493 -3.03 3.36 -14.50
C GLN A 493 -1.64 3.71 -14.99
N ILE A 494 -0.66 3.78 -14.08
CA ILE A 494 0.76 3.95 -14.39
C ILE A 494 1.48 2.66 -14.00
N SER A 495 2.23 2.11 -14.93
CA SER A 495 3.06 0.91 -14.77
C SER A 495 4.49 1.24 -15.14
N PHE A 496 5.43 0.60 -14.44
CA PHE A 496 6.86 0.71 -14.73
C PHE A 496 7.39 -0.68 -15.08
N PHE A 497 8.21 -0.77 -16.10
CA PHE A 497 8.85 -2.01 -16.51
C PHE A 497 10.21 -1.75 -17.12
N TYR A 498 11.08 -2.75 -17.01
CA TYR A 498 12.37 -2.76 -17.68
C TYR A 498 12.19 -3.23 -19.11
N ALA A 499 12.79 -2.52 -20.05
CA ALA A 499 12.75 -2.85 -21.46
C ALA A 499 14.19 -2.93 -22.01
N GLU A 500 14.48 -3.98 -22.74
CA GLU A 500 15.78 -4.24 -23.34
C GLU A 500 15.80 -3.81 -24.80
N GLY A 501 16.91 -3.20 -25.24
CA GLY A 501 17.19 -2.92 -26.64
C GLY A 501 16.19 -2.00 -27.34
N ILE A 502 15.57 -1.07 -26.60
CA ILE A 502 14.49 -0.22 -27.13
C ILE A 502 14.94 1.13 -27.65
N PHE A 503 16.18 1.55 -27.35
CA PHE A 503 16.73 2.80 -27.81
C PHE A 503 17.90 2.57 -28.78
N ASP A 504 17.93 3.36 -29.86
CA ASP A 504 19.07 3.49 -30.75
C ASP A 504 20.16 4.31 -30.04
N ASP A 505 21.37 3.77 -29.93
CA ASP A 505 22.54 4.45 -29.36
C ASP A 505 23.13 5.53 -30.30
N GLY A 506 22.48 5.80 -31.43
CA GLY A 506 22.96 6.72 -32.46
C GLY A 506 23.98 6.10 -33.41
N ALA A 507 24.40 4.86 -33.19
CA ALA A 507 25.27 4.07 -34.07
C ALA A 507 24.49 3.03 -34.90
N GLY A 508 23.14 3.03 -34.77
CA GLY A 508 22.25 2.13 -35.50
C GLY A 508 22.03 0.79 -34.81
N TYR A 509 22.45 0.63 -33.57
CA TYR A 509 22.19 -0.56 -32.77
C TYR A 509 21.15 -0.25 -31.68
N LEU A 510 20.07 -1.04 -31.63
CA LEU A 510 19.10 -1.04 -30.55
C LEU A 510 19.74 -1.74 -29.31
N ASN A 511 20.54 -1.01 -28.54
CA ASN A 511 21.40 -1.62 -27.52
C ASN A 511 21.25 -1.00 -26.14
N THR A 512 20.36 -0.04 -25.95
CA THR A 512 20.15 0.61 -24.66
C THR A 512 18.91 0.04 -23.98
N ASP A 513 19.12 -0.45 -22.80
CA ASP A 513 18.08 -0.88 -21.87
C ASP A 513 17.56 0.34 -21.11
N ALA A 514 16.29 0.35 -20.77
CA ALA A 514 15.69 1.42 -19.97
C ALA A 514 14.61 0.94 -19.02
N PHE A 515 14.45 1.66 -17.92
CA PHE A 515 13.29 1.54 -17.06
C PHE A 515 12.22 2.53 -17.51
N VAL A 516 11.17 2.02 -18.17
CA VAL A 516 10.16 2.85 -18.81
C VAL A 516 8.87 2.90 -18.01
N SER A 517 8.16 4.03 -18.10
CA SER A 517 6.82 4.19 -17.56
C SER A 517 5.78 4.13 -18.69
N GLN A 518 4.71 3.37 -18.46
CA GLN A 518 3.54 3.33 -19.33
C GLN A 518 2.37 3.94 -18.56
N THR A 519 1.77 4.98 -19.12
CA THR A 519 0.55 5.59 -18.62
C THR A 519 -0.61 5.24 -19.55
N ILE A 520 -1.66 4.65 -18.97
CA ILE A 520 -2.90 4.33 -19.69
C ILE A 520 -4.01 5.13 -19.00
N THR A 521 -4.66 6.00 -19.77
CA THR A 521 -5.82 6.80 -19.34
C THR A 521 -7.11 6.25 -19.96
N GLN A 522 -8.26 6.74 -19.53
CA GLN A 522 -9.59 6.38 -20.05
C GLN A 522 -9.90 4.88 -20.01
N LEU A 523 -9.30 4.15 -19.04
CA LEU A 523 -9.56 2.72 -18.87
C LEU A 523 -11.01 2.49 -18.40
N ASN A 524 -11.66 1.51 -19.05
CA ASN A 524 -12.98 1.04 -18.66
C ASN A 524 -12.89 -0.33 -18.01
N LYS A 525 -13.40 -0.45 -16.77
CA LYS A 525 -13.43 -1.71 -16.01
C LYS A 525 -14.89 -2.10 -15.76
N LYS A 526 -15.26 -3.31 -16.15
CA LYS A 526 -16.61 -3.87 -15.91
C LYS A 526 -16.47 -5.05 -14.96
N ASN A 527 -17.27 -5.04 -13.90
CA ASN A 527 -17.35 -6.14 -12.95
C ASN A 527 -18.81 -6.52 -12.76
N TRP A 528 -19.12 -7.78 -12.86
CA TRP A 528 -20.44 -8.31 -12.58
C TRP A 528 -20.33 -9.71 -12.00
N GLY A 529 -21.34 -10.09 -11.24
CA GLY A 529 -21.36 -11.40 -10.65
C GLY A 529 -22.66 -11.70 -9.90
N ALA A 530 -22.76 -12.93 -9.46
CA ALA A 530 -23.81 -13.41 -8.58
C ALA A 530 -23.20 -14.19 -7.42
N GLU A 531 -23.73 -13.98 -6.22
CA GLU A 531 -23.30 -14.64 -4.99
C GLU A 531 -24.51 -15.32 -4.36
N PHE A 532 -24.34 -16.58 -3.98
CA PHE A 532 -25.35 -17.32 -3.22
C PHE A 532 -24.77 -17.77 -1.89
N SER A 533 -25.51 -17.51 -0.82
CA SER A 533 -25.17 -18.01 0.50
C SER A 533 -26.36 -18.72 1.12
N LEU A 534 -26.11 -19.83 1.79
CA LEU A 534 -27.09 -20.64 2.48
C LEU A 534 -26.57 -20.98 3.88
N GLU A 535 -27.37 -20.72 4.90
CA GLU A 535 -27.12 -21.17 6.27
C GLU A 535 -28.32 -22.04 6.69
N TYR A 536 -28.08 -23.30 7.05
CA TYR A 536 -29.09 -24.20 7.55
C TYR A 536 -28.74 -24.67 8.96
N GLN A 537 -29.69 -24.54 9.88
CA GLN A 537 -29.54 -25.01 11.26
C GLN A 537 -30.02 -26.45 11.38
N LEU A 538 -29.07 -27.39 11.40
CA LEU A 538 -29.37 -28.83 11.52
C LEU A 538 -29.90 -29.18 12.91
N THR A 539 -29.26 -28.66 13.96
CA THR A 539 -29.68 -28.80 15.36
C THR A 539 -29.64 -27.45 16.06
N GLN A 540 -30.06 -27.37 17.32
CA GLN A 540 -29.97 -26.11 18.10
C GLN A 540 -28.53 -25.59 18.25
N THR A 541 -27.54 -26.48 18.20
CA THR A 541 -26.11 -26.18 18.41
C THR A 541 -25.26 -26.25 17.14
N PHE A 542 -25.75 -26.87 16.06
CA PHE A 542 -25.02 -27.08 14.84
C PHE A 542 -25.66 -26.37 13.63
N LYS A 543 -24.89 -25.51 12.98
CA LYS A 543 -25.27 -24.80 11.75
C LYS A 543 -24.25 -25.13 10.64
N THR A 544 -24.72 -25.19 9.42
CA THR A 544 -23.92 -25.40 8.21
C THR A 544 -24.27 -24.37 7.16
#